data_1dc579fa75d166974310cd003c2de31f
#
_entry.id   1dc579fa75d166974310cd003c2de31f
#
_cell.length_a   1.000
_cell.length_b   1.000
_cell.length_c   1.000
_cell.angle_alpha   90.00
_cell.angle_beta   90.00
_cell.angle_gamma   90.00
#
_symmetry.space_group_name_H-M   'P 1'
#
loop_
_entity.id
_entity.type
_entity.pdbx_description
1 polymer ?
#
loop_
_entity_poly.entity_id
_entity_poly.type
_entity_poly.pdbx_seq_one_letter_code
_entity_poly.pdbx_strand_id
1 'polypeptide(L)'
;MKKKIRIYSSLVALTFLSTSILCACTNTDTSTAAKTDQSRFYFHAAEKAADNKRTNLYIDSDNNLWAWDSVYPDYPYIGNAFLPPTEPEPIMKNIKEVVPTGMYNDLFYVLDTDNSLWELPTDMNPSIPKKKLLDDVTVPNMEHAITDNGDLYVWGDQTRYISGMVGLTKEEMKTPRCIVKQAAFTDLDTSTSFAIDQDGYLWSWGECQYGELGQGESYIRSSSPMIIADHVAKFYRSYDRGKPTMYALKTDGTLWAWGYNQYGAVGNGTTETVSTPTKVLDHVKTFTCTACPSNGAFDTYTNAFALREDDSLWAWGYNDEGNLGNGTTESVLSPVKILDDVAEIETDVNMYTNLSFAIKKDGSLWGWGYNRFGQLCTGNSEPVLFPVKIADDVKEYCPFYGSIPKFV
;
A
#
# COMPACT_ATOMS: atom_id res chain seq x y z
N MET A 1 -16.31 -27.26 -1.03
CA MET A 1 -16.52 -25.92 -0.42
C MET A 1 -15.39 -25.03 -0.92
N LYS A 2 -15.65 -24.10 -1.84
CA LYS A 2 -14.62 -23.21 -2.38
C LYS A 2 -14.31 -22.15 -1.31
N LYS A 3 -13.11 -22.19 -0.71
CA LYS A 3 -12.60 -21.12 0.15
C LYS A 3 -12.38 -19.88 -0.73
N LYS A 4 -13.14 -18.81 -0.45
CA LYS A 4 -12.85 -17.49 -1.03
C LYS A 4 -11.54 -16.99 -0.44
N ILE A 5 -10.50 -16.92 -1.25
CA ILE A 5 -9.24 -16.25 -0.92
C ILE A 5 -9.55 -14.75 -0.91
N ARG A 6 -9.40 -14.09 0.24
CA ARG A 6 -9.40 -12.63 0.33
C ARG A 6 -7.95 -12.18 0.17
N ILE A 7 -7.60 -11.73 -1.02
CA ILE A 7 -6.33 -11.07 -1.28
C ILE A 7 -6.48 -9.63 -0.82
N TYR A 8 -5.76 -9.24 0.23
CA TYR A 8 -5.60 -7.84 0.61
C TYR A 8 -4.39 -7.29 -0.14
N SER A 9 -4.64 -6.60 -1.26
CA SER A 9 -3.63 -5.71 -1.82
C SER A 9 -3.66 -4.42 -0.99
N SER A 10 -2.61 -4.14 -0.24
CA SER A 10 -2.39 -2.83 0.34
C SER A 10 -2.04 -1.85 -0.78
N LEU A 11 -3.06 -1.27 -1.42
CA LEU A 11 -2.91 -0.13 -2.30
C LEU A 11 -2.60 1.08 -1.42
N VAL A 12 -1.33 1.36 -1.16
CA VAL A 12 -0.92 2.70 -0.75
C VAL A 12 -0.80 3.53 -2.03
N ALA A 13 -1.95 4.03 -2.50
CA ALA A 13 -1.96 5.13 -3.42
C ALA A 13 -1.47 6.37 -2.66
N LEU A 14 -0.27 6.87 -3.00
CA LEU A 14 0.08 8.25 -2.73
C LEU A 14 -0.89 9.13 -3.53
N THR A 15 -2.02 9.46 -2.93
CA THR A 15 -2.92 10.48 -3.45
C THR A 15 -2.29 11.83 -3.15
N PHE A 16 -1.54 12.36 -4.11
CA PHE A 16 -1.52 13.80 -4.26
C PHE A 16 -2.95 14.23 -4.57
N LEU A 17 -3.56 14.99 -3.65
CA LEU A 17 -4.84 15.64 -3.86
C LEU A 17 -4.74 16.55 -5.09
N SER A 18 -5.16 16.06 -6.25
CA SER A 18 -5.74 16.89 -7.27
C SER A 18 -7.26 16.82 -7.05
N THR A 19 -7.83 17.91 -6.56
CA THR A 19 -9.28 18.14 -6.57
C THR A 19 -9.77 18.05 -8.01
N SER A 20 -10.21 16.86 -8.42
CA SER A 20 -10.94 16.70 -9.67
C SER A 20 -12.34 17.29 -9.46
N ILE A 21 -12.52 18.48 -9.99
CA ILE A 21 -13.83 19.08 -10.20
C ILE A 21 -14.58 18.16 -11.17
N LEU A 22 -15.60 17.48 -10.68
CA LEU A 22 -16.60 16.81 -11.51
C LEU A 22 -17.34 17.90 -12.30
N CYS A 23 -16.93 18.17 -13.53
CA CYS A 23 -17.72 18.96 -14.47
C CYS A 23 -18.80 18.04 -15.05
N ALA A 24 -19.95 17.96 -14.38
CA ALA A 24 -21.14 17.38 -14.95
C ALA A 24 -21.65 18.32 -16.03
N CYS A 25 -21.39 18.01 -17.30
CA CYS A 25 -22.11 18.62 -18.41
C CYS A 25 -23.55 18.09 -18.40
N THR A 26 -24.45 18.79 -17.72
CA THR A 26 -25.89 18.56 -17.86
C THR A 26 -26.39 19.15 -19.17
N ASN A 27 -26.50 18.33 -20.21
CA ASN A 27 -27.39 18.64 -21.32
C ASN A 27 -28.80 18.19 -20.93
N THR A 28 -29.66 19.17 -20.67
CA THR A 28 -31.08 18.96 -20.53
C THR A 28 -31.72 18.75 -21.89
N ASP A 29 -31.96 17.49 -22.27
CA ASP A 29 -33.01 17.16 -23.19
C ASP A 29 -33.78 15.91 -22.70
N THR A 30 -35.03 16.15 -22.39
CA THR A 30 -35.99 15.19 -21.88
C THR A 30 -36.58 14.37 -23.03
N SER A 31 -36.28 13.10 -23.09
CA SER A 31 -37.20 11.97 -23.38
C SER A 31 -36.43 10.74 -23.86
N THR A 32 -36.49 9.72 -23.11
CA THR A 32 -36.37 8.27 -23.32
C THR A 32 -35.56 7.65 -22.20
N ALA A 33 -36.11 6.59 -21.61
CA ALA A 33 -35.50 5.86 -20.51
C ALA A 33 -34.07 5.44 -20.88
N ALA A 34 -33.07 6.16 -20.33
CA ALA A 34 -31.66 5.86 -20.51
C ALA A 34 -31.35 4.54 -19.80
N LYS A 35 -30.91 3.54 -20.56
CA LYS A 35 -30.07 2.49 -20.02
C LYS A 35 -28.94 3.19 -19.28
N THR A 36 -28.74 2.87 -17.99
CA THR A 36 -27.58 3.35 -17.23
C THR A 36 -26.32 2.94 -17.98
N ASP A 37 -25.68 3.91 -18.62
CA ASP A 37 -24.41 3.71 -19.31
C ASP A 37 -23.39 3.28 -18.23
N GLN A 38 -22.86 2.04 -18.35
CA GLN A 38 -21.87 1.49 -17.42
C GLN A 38 -20.44 1.78 -17.92
N SER A 39 -20.25 2.77 -18.80
CA SER A 39 -18.93 3.18 -19.29
C SER A 39 -18.02 3.59 -18.13
N ARG A 40 -16.79 3.09 -18.16
CA ARG A 40 -15.76 3.39 -17.16
C ARG A 40 -14.72 4.31 -17.77
N PHE A 41 -14.49 5.46 -17.13
CA PHE A 41 -13.52 6.46 -17.57
C PHE A 41 -12.23 6.32 -16.79
N TYR A 42 -11.11 6.30 -17.51
CA TYR A 42 -9.75 6.30 -16.96
C TYR A 42 -9.04 7.56 -17.46
N PHE A 43 -8.81 8.51 -16.57
CA PHE A 43 -8.07 9.73 -16.87
C PHE A 43 -6.59 9.52 -16.55
N HIS A 44 -5.70 10.01 -17.45
CA HIS A 44 -4.24 9.97 -17.28
C HIS A 44 -3.60 8.59 -17.42
N ALA A 45 -3.82 7.91 -18.50
CA ALA A 45 -3.18 6.62 -18.75
C ALA A 45 -1.68 6.75 -19.05
N ALA A 46 -1.23 7.83 -19.70
CA ALA A 46 0.19 8.08 -19.92
C ALA A 46 0.47 9.54 -20.30
N GLU A 47 1.61 10.07 -19.90
CA GLU A 47 2.10 11.40 -20.26
C GLU A 47 3.35 11.25 -21.15
N LYS A 48 3.29 11.71 -22.39
CA LYS A 48 4.43 11.71 -23.28
C LYS A 48 5.25 12.98 -23.03
N ALA A 49 6.36 12.84 -22.32
CA ALA A 49 7.20 13.95 -21.88
C ALA A 49 7.75 14.82 -23.03
N ALA A 50 7.86 14.29 -24.24
CA ALA A 50 8.40 15.00 -25.40
C ALA A 50 7.42 15.95 -26.10
N ASP A 51 6.10 15.66 -26.05
CA ASP A 51 5.10 16.34 -26.88
C ASP A 51 3.98 17.02 -26.07
N ASN A 52 4.00 17.01 -24.74
CA ASN A 52 2.92 17.47 -23.84
C ASN A 52 1.55 16.87 -24.19
N LYS A 53 1.52 15.67 -24.73
CA LYS A 53 0.30 14.94 -25.06
C LYS A 53 -0.05 13.98 -23.94
N ARG A 54 -1.34 13.87 -23.63
CA ARG A 54 -1.90 12.86 -22.74
C ARG A 54 -2.87 12.00 -23.51
N THR A 55 -2.73 10.70 -23.38
CA THR A 55 -3.69 9.74 -23.89
C THR A 55 -4.74 9.45 -22.83
N ASN A 56 -5.99 9.66 -23.17
CA ASN A 56 -7.14 9.35 -22.33
C ASN A 56 -7.79 8.07 -22.83
N LEU A 57 -8.34 7.29 -21.91
CA LEU A 57 -8.93 6.00 -22.19
C LEU A 57 -10.33 5.90 -21.56
N TYR A 58 -11.23 5.17 -22.22
CA TYR A 58 -12.46 4.70 -21.60
C TYR A 58 -12.85 3.32 -22.15
N ILE A 59 -13.61 2.57 -21.35
CA ILE A 59 -14.22 1.31 -21.75
C ILE A 59 -15.73 1.56 -21.86
N ASP A 60 -16.30 1.27 -23.02
CA ASP A 60 -17.76 1.41 -23.25
C ASP A 60 -18.56 0.24 -22.65
N SER A 61 -19.89 0.31 -22.73
CA SER A 61 -20.80 -0.72 -22.20
C SER A 61 -20.65 -2.09 -22.89
N ASP A 62 -20.05 -2.13 -24.08
CA ASP A 62 -19.81 -3.34 -24.86
C ASP A 62 -18.39 -3.88 -24.64
N ASN A 63 -17.64 -3.33 -23.64
CA ASN A 63 -16.26 -3.65 -23.33
C ASN A 63 -15.25 -3.33 -24.46
N ASN A 64 -15.54 -2.33 -25.29
CA ASN A 64 -14.55 -1.81 -26.22
C ASN A 64 -13.70 -0.72 -25.53
N LEU A 65 -12.39 -0.79 -25.69
CA LEU A 65 -11.44 0.23 -25.28
C LEU A 65 -11.33 1.30 -26.35
N TRP A 66 -11.49 2.55 -25.95
CA TRP A 66 -11.37 3.74 -26.80
C TRP A 66 -10.25 4.64 -26.27
N ALA A 67 -9.57 5.34 -27.14
CA ALA A 67 -8.54 6.30 -26.76
C ALA A 67 -8.62 7.58 -27.57
N TRP A 68 -8.19 8.69 -26.98
CA TRP A 68 -7.98 9.98 -27.65
C TRP A 68 -6.85 10.76 -26.97
N ASP A 69 -6.20 11.62 -27.73
CA ASP A 69 -5.16 12.49 -27.21
C ASP A 69 -5.71 13.84 -26.76
N SER A 70 -5.18 14.36 -25.67
CA SER A 70 -5.41 15.73 -25.21
C SER A 70 -4.07 16.47 -25.02
N VAL A 71 -4.07 17.78 -25.27
CA VAL A 71 -2.91 18.64 -25.09
C VAL A 71 -3.11 19.53 -23.86
N TYR A 72 -2.09 19.65 -23.01
CA TYR A 72 -2.15 20.52 -21.83
C TYR A 72 -1.97 22.00 -22.19
N PRO A 73 -2.92 22.90 -21.83
CA PRO A 73 -2.80 24.34 -22.12
C PRO A 73 -1.86 25.09 -21.19
N ASP A 74 -1.35 24.50 -20.09
CA ASP A 74 -0.76 25.26 -18.99
C ASP A 74 0.78 25.39 -19.00
N TYR A 75 1.47 25.02 -20.09
CA TYR A 75 2.89 25.32 -20.23
C TYR A 75 3.14 26.42 -21.28
N PRO A 76 3.33 27.71 -20.87
CA PRO A 76 3.42 28.84 -21.78
C PRO A 76 4.74 28.97 -22.54
N TYR A 77 5.61 27.97 -22.51
CA TYR A 77 6.98 28.09 -23.03
C TYR A 77 7.28 27.29 -24.31
N ILE A 78 6.33 26.57 -24.88
CA ILE A 78 6.53 25.87 -26.16
C ILE A 78 5.49 26.36 -27.15
N GLY A 79 5.98 27.02 -28.22
CA GLY A 79 5.28 27.81 -29.22
C GLY A 79 3.91 27.28 -29.69
N ASN A 80 2.97 28.16 -29.61
CA ASN A 80 1.66 28.33 -30.26
C ASN A 80 1.20 27.31 -31.29
N ALA A 81 0.99 26.06 -30.95
CA ALA A 81 0.17 25.17 -31.77
C ALA A 81 -0.81 24.42 -30.85
N PHE A 82 -1.99 24.99 -30.63
CA PHE A 82 -3.14 24.23 -30.13
C PHE A 82 -3.48 23.17 -31.19
N LEU A 83 -3.06 21.95 -30.96
CA LEU A 83 -3.65 20.84 -31.71
C LEU A 83 -5.02 20.55 -31.06
N PRO A 84 -6.10 20.50 -31.89
CA PRO A 84 -7.40 20.11 -31.34
C PRO A 84 -7.30 18.69 -30.72
N PRO A 85 -8.09 18.40 -29.70
CA PRO A 85 -8.19 17.02 -29.20
C PRO A 85 -8.60 16.10 -30.36
N THR A 86 -8.03 14.90 -30.38
CA THR A 86 -8.42 13.90 -31.37
C THR A 86 -9.79 13.32 -30.99
N GLU A 87 -10.55 12.90 -32.01
CA GLU A 87 -11.78 12.13 -31.75
C GLU A 87 -11.40 10.77 -31.15
N PRO A 88 -12.23 10.20 -30.24
CA PRO A 88 -12.00 8.87 -29.72
C PRO A 88 -11.97 7.80 -30.82
N GLU A 89 -10.95 6.96 -30.78
CA GLU A 89 -10.79 5.84 -31.71
C GLU A 89 -10.87 4.49 -30.97
N PRO A 90 -11.50 3.46 -31.55
CA PRO A 90 -11.57 2.14 -30.97
C PRO A 90 -10.21 1.44 -31.03
N ILE A 91 -9.68 1.02 -29.88
CA ILE A 91 -8.36 0.41 -29.78
C ILE A 91 -8.44 -1.11 -29.70
N MET A 92 -9.29 -1.62 -28.81
CA MET A 92 -9.37 -3.05 -28.55
C MET A 92 -10.76 -3.43 -28.04
N LYS A 93 -11.18 -4.67 -28.33
CA LYS A 93 -12.47 -5.23 -27.85
C LYS A 93 -12.25 -6.15 -26.67
N ASN A 94 -13.35 -6.43 -25.98
CA ASN A 94 -13.39 -7.37 -24.84
C ASN A 94 -12.45 -6.96 -23.70
N ILE A 95 -12.37 -5.69 -23.38
CA ILE A 95 -11.52 -5.18 -22.30
C ILE A 95 -12.31 -5.09 -21.00
N LYS A 96 -11.80 -5.75 -19.98
CA LYS A 96 -12.36 -5.78 -18.62
C LYS A 96 -11.88 -4.60 -17.79
N GLU A 97 -10.60 -4.22 -17.92
CA GLU A 97 -9.96 -3.24 -17.06
C GLU A 97 -8.74 -2.61 -17.73
N VAL A 98 -8.48 -1.32 -17.42
CA VAL A 98 -7.20 -0.65 -17.69
C VAL A 98 -6.40 -0.66 -16.40
N VAL A 99 -5.18 -1.17 -16.47
CA VAL A 99 -4.25 -1.20 -15.34
C VAL A 99 -3.58 0.17 -15.23
N PRO A 100 -3.70 0.88 -14.09
CA PRO A 100 -3.09 2.19 -13.92
C PRO A 100 -1.57 2.11 -14.07
N THR A 101 -0.99 3.00 -14.87
CA THR A 101 0.45 3.16 -15.06
C THR A 101 0.92 4.46 -14.42
N GLY A 102 2.18 4.52 -13.96
CA GLY A 102 2.76 5.75 -13.44
C GLY A 102 2.91 6.84 -14.52
N MET A 103 3.07 8.10 -14.10
CA MET A 103 3.02 9.31 -14.95
C MET A 103 4.06 9.40 -16.09
N TYR A 104 5.01 8.47 -16.20
CA TYR A 104 6.14 8.57 -17.13
C TYR A 104 6.35 7.34 -18.01
N ASN A 105 5.31 6.52 -18.18
CA ASN A 105 5.43 5.31 -18.99
C ASN A 105 4.89 5.52 -20.41
N ASP A 106 5.68 5.09 -21.40
CA ASP A 106 5.29 5.06 -22.81
C ASP A 106 4.37 3.86 -23.16
N LEU A 107 3.91 3.13 -22.14
CA LEU A 107 3.10 1.93 -22.26
C LEU A 107 1.97 1.94 -21.23
N PHE A 108 0.85 1.32 -21.54
CA PHE A 108 -0.17 0.96 -20.58
C PHE A 108 -0.60 -0.49 -20.76
N TYR A 109 -1.22 -1.01 -19.71
CA TYR A 109 -1.63 -2.40 -19.67
C TYR A 109 -3.14 -2.49 -19.57
N VAL A 110 -3.71 -3.50 -20.22
CA VAL A 110 -5.14 -3.80 -20.15
C VAL A 110 -5.36 -5.28 -19.87
N LEU A 111 -6.38 -5.57 -19.10
CA LEU A 111 -6.87 -6.92 -18.87
C LEU A 111 -8.10 -7.14 -19.74
N ASP A 112 -8.11 -8.20 -20.55
CA ASP A 112 -9.28 -8.57 -21.35
C ASP A 112 -10.30 -9.40 -20.52
N THR A 113 -11.43 -9.70 -21.11
CA THR A 113 -12.50 -10.49 -20.48
C THR A 113 -12.12 -11.95 -20.26
N ASP A 114 -11.10 -12.45 -20.94
CA ASP A 114 -10.55 -13.79 -20.76
C ASP A 114 -9.40 -13.84 -19.76
N ASN A 115 -9.20 -12.71 -19.01
CA ASN A 115 -8.13 -12.50 -18.05
C ASN A 115 -6.71 -12.58 -18.65
N SER A 116 -6.55 -12.23 -19.92
CA SER A 116 -5.23 -12.05 -20.51
C SER A 116 -4.76 -10.60 -20.35
N LEU A 117 -3.51 -10.43 -19.95
CA LEU A 117 -2.86 -9.13 -19.79
C LEU A 117 -2.13 -8.74 -21.05
N TRP A 118 -2.41 -7.53 -21.54
CA TRP A 118 -1.85 -6.97 -22.76
C TRP A 118 -1.08 -5.69 -22.50
N GLU A 119 0.02 -5.52 -23.22
CA GLU A 119 0.81 -4.29 -23.29
C GLU A 119 0.42 -3.52 -24.56
N LEU A 120 0.12 -2.24 -24.39
CA LEU A 120 -0.29 -1.33 -25.46
C LEU A 120 0.62 -0.09 -25.47
N PRO A 121 1.03 0.40 -26.67
CA PRO A 121 1.81 1.63 -26.78
C PRO A 121 0.93 2.86 -26.53
N THR A 122 1.51 3.90 -25.93
CA THR A 122 0.81 5.17 -25.65
C THR A 122 0.57 6.03 -26.87
N ASP A 123 1.35 5.85 -27.94
CA ASP A 123 1.19 6.61 -29.19
C ASP A 123 -0.01 6.17 -30.03
N MET A 124 -0.75 5.14 -29.59
CA MET A 124 -1.92 4.57 -30.24
C MET A 124 -1.72 4.24 -31.72
N ASN A 125 -0.46 4.11 -32.17
CA ASN A 125 -0.16 3.75 -33.51
C ASN A 125 -0.69 2.34 -33.84
N PRO A 126 -1.70 2.18 -34.68
CA PRO A 126 -2.27 0.87 -35.00
C PRO A 126 -1.28 -0.08 -35.67
N SER A 127 -0.14 0.44 -36.16
CA SER A 127 0.95 -0.35 -36.76
C SER A 127 1.85 -1.00 -35.69
N ILE A 128 1.80 -0.58 -34.44
CA ILE A 128 2.56 -1.23 -33.37
C ILE A 128 1.73 -2.41 -32.87
N PRO A 129 2.28 -3.64 -32.90
CA PRO A 129 1.54 -4.80 -32.50
C PRO A 129 1.26 -4.75 -31.00
N LYS A 130 0.01 -5.03 -30.62
CA LYS A 130 -0.40 -5.28 -29.23
C LYS A 130 0.28 -6.56 -28.78
N LYS A 131 0.91 -6.50 -27.61
CA LYS A 131 1.66 -7.64 -27.09
C LYS A 131 0.93 -8.28 -25.94
N LYS A 132 0.55 -9.54 -26.08
CA LYS A 132 0.05 -10.33 -24.97
C LYS A 132 1.21 -10.69 -24.05
N LEU A 133 1.07 -10.42 -22.76
CA LEU A 133 2.09 -10.67 -21.74
C LEU A 133 1.84 -11.96 -20.98
N LEU A 134 0.63 -12.14 -20.46
CA LEU A 134 0.26 -13.29 -19.60
C LEU A 134 -1.19 -13.69 -19.82
N ASP A 135 -1.48 -14.95 -19.55
CA ASP A 135 -2.83 -15.50 -19.45
C ASP A 135 -3.21 -15.69 -17.96
N ASP A 136 -4.51 -15.89 -17.72
CA ASP A 136 -5.08 -16.26 -16.42
C ASP A 136 -4.76 -15.29 -15.28
N VAL A 137 -4.63 -13.99 -15.57
CA VAL A 137 -4.29 -12.94 -14.60
C VAL A 137 -5.48 -12.59 -13.73
N THR A 138 -5.30 -12.67 -12.41
CA THR A 138 -6.32 -12.31 -11.40
C THR A 138 -6.06 -10.97 -10.73
N VAL A 139 -4.77 -10.60 -10.57
CA VAL A 139 -4.35 -9.32 -10.00
C VAL A 139 -3.34 -8.69 -10.94
N PRO A 140 -3.79 -7.82 -11.86
CA PRO A 140 -2.89 -7.11 -12.75
C PRO A 140 -2.27 -5.89 -12.06
N ASN A 141 -1.00 -5.61 -12.35
CA ASN A 141 -0.33 -4.37 -12.02
C ASN A 141 0.62 -3.97 -13.15
N MET A 142 1.25 -2.82 -13.04
CA MET A 142 2.13 -2.23 -14.05
C MET A 142 3.37 -3.08 -14.38
N GLU A 143 3.97 -3.71 -13.38
CA GLU A 143 5.25 -4.42 -13.50
C GLU A 143 5.22 -5.80 -12.83
N HIS A 144 4.05 -6.22 -12.38
CA HIS A 144 3.83 -7.54 -11.84
C HIS A 144 2.37 -7.98 -12.02
N ALA A 145 2.15 -9.28 -11.97
CA ALA A 145 0.81 -9.85 -11.94
C ALA A 145 0.79 -11.15 -11.14
N ILE A 146 -0.37 -11.46 -10.59
CA ILE A 146 -0.66 -12.77 -10.00
C ILE A 146 -1.66 -13.47 -10.89
N THR A 147 -1.38 -14.71 -11.26
CA THR A 147 -2.26 -15.55 -12.05
C THR A 147 -3.26 -16.33 -11.15
N ASP A 148 -4.22 -17.00 -11.75
CA ASP A 148 -5.29 -17.73 -11.05
C ASP A 148 -4.78 -18.88 -10.17
N ASN A 149 -3.64 -19.47 -10.54
CA ASN A 149 -2.93 -20.48 -9.72
C ASN A 149 -2.07 -19.85 -8.62
N GLY A 150 -2.03 -18.52 -8.51
CA GLY A 150 -1.28 -17.78 -7.49
C GLY A 150 0.17 -17.46 -7.88
N ASP A 151 0.65 -17.81 -9.06
CA ASP A 151 2.04 -17.53 -9.46
C ASP A 151 2.26 -16.02 -9.63
N LEU A 152 3.29 -15.48 -8.96
CA LEU A 152 3.70 -14.08 -9.07
C LEU A 152 4.70 -13.92 -10.22
N TYR A 153 4.32 -13.11 -11.20
CA TYR A 153 5.17 -12.70 -12.31
C TYR A 153 5.59 -11.25 -12.18
N VAL A 154 6.83 -10.96 -12.58
CA VAL A 154 7.39 -9.60 -12.66
C VAL A 154 8.04 -9.35 -14.02
N TRP A 155 7.99 -8.09 -14.49
CA TRP A 155 8.62 -7.62 -15.74
C TRP A 155 8.85 -6.10 -15.66
N GLY A 156 9.41 -5.49 -16.70
CA GLY A 156 9.58 -4.03 -16.83
C GLY A 156 11.03 -3.61 -17.03
N ASP A 157 11.25 -2.50 -17.75
CA ASP A 157 12.58 -1.89 -17.98
C ASP A 157 12.91 -0.85 -16.88
N GLN A 158 12.39 -1.02 -15.69
CA GLN A 158 12.64 -0.03 -14.65
C GLN A 158 14.05 -0.22 -14.09
N THR A 159 14.93 0.67 -14.46
CA THR A 159 16.17 0.99 -13.73
C THR A 159 15.90 1.47 -12.30
N ARG A 160 14.65 1.48 -11.87
CA ARG A 160 14.13 1.81 -10.56
C ARG A 160 13.51 0.57 -9.92
N TYR A 161 14.39 -0.37 -9.45
CA TYR A 161 14.15 -1.06 -8.18
C TYR A 161 12.97 -2.03 -8.05
N ILE A 162 12.39 -2.61 -9.10
CA ILE A 162 11.72 -3.89 -8.88
C ILE A 162 12.81 -4.95 -8.85
N SER A 163 13.22 -5.17 -7.65
CA SER A 163 14.23 -6.08 -7.23
C SER A 163 13.80 -7.50 -7.58
N GLY A 164 14.68 -8.22 -8.15
CA GLY A 164 14.49 -9.57 -8.69
C GLY A 164 14.98 -9.68 -10.13
N MET A 165 15.38 -8.56 -10.74
CA MET A 165 15.84 -8.52 -12.14
C MET A 165 17.30 -8.10 -12.30
N VAL A 166 18.06 -8.06 -11.22
CA VAL A 166 19.49 -7.72 -11.29
C VAL A 166 20.24 -8.74 -12.12
N GLY A 167 21.03 -8.25 -13.08
CA GLY A 167 21.83 -9.10 -13.98
C GLY A 167 21.12 -9.51 -15.26
N LEU A 168 19.89 -9.08 -15.50
CA LEU A 168 19.19 -9.28 -16.76
C LEU A 168 19.47 -8.14 -17.75
N THR A 169 19.41 -8.46 -19.04
CA THR A 169 19.40 -7.47 -20.10
C THR A 169 18.04 -6.75 -20.15
N LYS A 170 18.00 -5.55 -20.75
CA LYS A 170 16.75 -4.79 -20.94
C LYS A 170 15.66 -5.58 -21.66
N GLU A 171 16.02 -6.43 -22.61
CA GLU A 171 15.05 -7.26 -23.35
C GLU A 171 14.51 -8.41 -22.47
N GLU A 172 15.36 -9.04 -21.67
CA GLU A 172 14.91 -10.06 -20.73
C GLU A 172 13.98 -9.50 -19.66
N MET A 173 14.20 -8.25 -19.23
CA MET A 173 13.33 -7.57 -18.27
C MET A 173 11.92 -7.29 -18.80
N LYS A 174 11.74 -7.16 -20.11
CA LYS A 174 10.42 -6.93 -20.76
C LYS A 174 9.55 -8.17 -20.83
N THR A 175 10.06 -9.34 -20.43
CA THR A 175 9.33 -10.60 -20.49
C THR A 175 8.91 -11.02 -19.09
N PRO A 176 7.62 -11.28 -18.85
CA PRO A 176 7.15 -11.75 -17.54
C PRO A 176 7.88 -13.00 -17.07
N ARG A 177 8.35 -13.00 -15.83
CA ARG A 177 9.05 -14.13 -15.20
C ARG A 177 8.37 -14.49 -13.90
N CYS A 178 8.03 -15.76 -13.73
CA CYS A 178 7.55 -16.28 -12.46
C CYS A 178 8.69 -16.26 -11.43
N ILE A 179 8.51 -15.54 -10.32
CA ILE A 179 9.52 -15.41 -9.26
C ILE A 179 9.11 -16.09 -7.95
N VAL A 180 7.82 -16.13 -7.65
CA VAL A 180 7.27 -16.88 -6.51
C VAL A 180 6.05 -17.63 -6.99
N LYS A 181 6.01 -18.94 -6.70
CA LYS A 181 4.86 -19.78 -7.01
C LYS A 181 3.83 -19.70 -5.90
N GLN A 182 2.56 -19.75 -6.27
CA GLN A 182 1.43 -19.81 -5.34
C GLN A 182 1.50 -18.75 -4.23
N ALA A 183 1.84 -17.51 -4.60
CA ALA A 183 1.86 -16.37 -3.68
C ALA A 183 0.44 -16.12 -3.13
N ALA A 184 0.31 -16.16 -1.81
CA ALA A 184 -0.93 -15.85 -1.09
C ALA A 184 -1.00 -14.38 -0.66
N PHE A 185 0.15 -13.75 -0.54
CA PHE A 185 0.31 -12.33 -0.20
C PHE A 185 1.55 -11.76 -0.88
N THR A 186 1.50 -10.50 -1.29
CA THR A 186 2.64 -9.75 -1.84
C THR A 186 2.68 -8.33 -1.29
N ASP A 187 3.89 -7.87 -0.97
CA ASP A 187 4.21 -6.49 -0.64
C ASP A 187 5.42 -6.08 -1.48
N LEU A 188 5.14 -5.44 -2.61
CA LEU A 188 6.13 -5.05 -3.61
C LEU A 188 6.32 -3.53 -3.55
N ASP A 189 7.55 -3.11 -3.25
CA ASP A 189 7.94 -1.71 -3.20
C ASP A 189 9.14 -1.46 -4.13
N THR A 190 9.50 -0.21 -4.30
CA THR A 190 10.55 0.23 -5.21
C THR A 190 11.95 -0.30 -4.88
N SER A 191 12.22 -0.68 -3.64
CA SER A 191 13.53 -1.17 -3.21
C SER A 191 13.50 -2.59 -2.64
N THR A 192 12.52 -2.91 -1.81
CA THR A 192 12.39 -4.20 -1.13
C THR A 192 11.05 -4.84 -1.44
N SER A 193 11.04 -6.13 -1.67
CA SER A 193 9.84 -6.89 -1.99
C SER A 193 9.71 -8.13 -1.13
N PHE A 194 8.47 -8.47 -0.82
CA PHE A 194 8.11 -9.62 0.01
C PHE A 194 6.92 -10.37 -0.59
N ALA A 195 6.89 -11.67 -0.36
CA ALA A 195 5.73 -12.51 -0.66
C ALA A 195 5.59 -13.60 0.40
N ILE A 196 4.35 -13.99 0.69
CA ILE A 196 4.06 -15.21 1.45
C ILE A 196 3.41 -16.18 0.46
N ASP A 197 3.92 -17.39 0.37
CA ASP A 197 3.30 -18.45 -0.44
C ASP A 197 2.21 -19.21 0.32
N GLN A 198 1.54 -20.14 -0.35
CA GLN A 198 0.45 -20.92 0.25
C GLN A 198 0.90 -21.87 1.37
N ASP A 199 2.19 -22.21 1.41
CA ASP A 199 2.79 -23.05 2.46
C ASP A 199 3.22 -22.21 3.68
N GLY A 200 3.09 -20.88 3.60
CA GLY A 200 3.43 -19.94 4.66
C GLY A 200 4.91 -19.58 4.75
N TYR A 201 5.70 -19.84 3.68
CA TYR A 201 7.05 -19.31 3.61
C TYR A 201 7.04 -17.83 3.25
N LEU A 202 7.79 -17.03 4.01
CA LEU A 202 8.03 -15.62 3.72
C LEU A 202 9.29 -15.48 2.88
N TRP A 203 9.14 -14.92 1.70
CA TRP A 203 10.19 -14.64 0.73
C TRP A 203 10.55 -13.15 0.76
N SER A 204 11.82 -12.81 0.62
CA SER A 204 12.30 -11.43 0.46
C SER A 204 13.34 -11.33 -0.66
N TRP A 205 13.37 -10.19 -1.35
CA TRP A 205 14.36 -9.86 -2.38
C TRP A 205 14.44 -8.36 -2.57
N GLY A 206 15.51 -7.89 -3.23
CA GLY A 206 15.71 -6.49 -3.54
C GLY A 206 16.96 -5.88 -2.97
N GLU A 207 16.94 -4.58 -2.75
CA GLU A 207 18.04 -3.82 -2.15
C GLU A 207 17.64 -3.31 -0.77
N CYS A 208 18.46 -3.54 0.24
CA CYS A 208 18.25 -3.02 1.57
C CYS A 208 19.47 -2.28 2.11
N GLN A 209 19.23 -1.38 3.06
CA GLN A 209 20.26 -0.59 3.73
C GLN A 209 20.27 -0.79 5.25
N TYR A 210 19.19 -1.33 5.80
CA TYR A 210 18.97 -1.44 7.24
C TYR A 210 18.56 -2.86 7.66
N GLY A 211 18.99 -3.89 6.89
CA GLY A 211 18.69 -5.28 7.20
C GLY A 211 17.22 -5.68 6.97
N GLU A 212 16.44 -4.82 6.33
CA GLU A 212 15.00 -5.03 6.10
C GLU A 212 14.67 -6.27 5.28
N LEU A 213 15.60 -6.79 4.47
CA LEU A 213 15.41 -8.08 3.78
C LEU A 213 15.46 -9.31 4.70
N GLY A 214 15.97 -9.17 5.92
CA GLY A 214 16.02 -10.29 6.87
C GLY A 214 16.99 -11.42 6.50
N GLN A 215 17.92 -11.19 5.58
CA GLN A 215 18.83 -12.20 5.00
C GLN A 215 20.19 -12.30 5.72
N GLY A 216 20.35 -11.63 6.86
CA GLY A 216 21.56 -11.70 7.70
C GLY A 216 22.53 -10.54 7.55
N GLU A 217 22.37 -9.70 6.54
CA GLU A 217 23.23 -8.54 6.28
C GLU A 217 22.42 -7.24 6.31
N SER A 218 23.03 -6.16 6.83
CA SER A 218 22.35 -4.86 6.91
C SER A 218 22.30 -4.14 5.56
N TYR A 219 23.30 -4.35 4.72
CA TYR A 219 23.33 -3.81 3.35
C TYR A 219 23.54 -4.95 2.36
N ILE A 220 22.50 -5.25 1.60
CA ILE A 220 22.51 -6.33 0.60
C ILE A 220 21.66 -5.96 -0.61
N ARG A 221 22.06 -6.50 -1.76
CA ARG A 221 21.25 -6.49 -2.98
C ARG A 221 21.01 -7.93 -3.43
N SER A 222 19.78 -8.40 -3.24
CA SER A 222 19.35 -9.75 -3.60
C SER A 222 18.51 -9.72 -4.87
N SER A 223 19.02 -10.34 -5.94
CA SER A 223 18.36 -10.40 -7.24
C SER A 223 17.32 -11.51 -7.36
N SER A 224 17.24 -12.40 -6.37
CA SER A 224 16.32 -13.54 -6.37
C SER A 224 15.62 -13.65 -5.03
N PRO A 225 14.35 -14.05 -5.00
CA PRO A 225 13.64 -14.32 -3.76
C PRO A 225 14.35 -15.36 -2.91
N MET A 226 14.48 -15.09 -1.60
CA MET A 226 15.03 -16.00 -0.59
C MET A 226 14.02 -16.20 0.53
N ILE A 227 13.89 -17.42 1.02
CA ILE A 227 13.06 -17.73 2.18
C ILE A 227 13.78 -17.21 3.43
N ILE A 228 13.07 -16.39 4.24
CA ILE A 228 13.58 -15.81 5.48
C ILE A 228 12.82 -16.26 6.72
N ALA A 229 11.61 -16.78 6.56
CA ALA A 229 10.80 -17.34 7.64
C ALA A 229 9.80 -18.36 7.10
N ASP A 230 9.29 -19.21 7.99
CA ASP A 230 8.27 -20.21 7.75
C ASP A 230 7.03 -20.00 8.62
N HIS A 231 5.93 -20.67 8.28
CA HIS A 231 4.67 -20.63 9.04
C HIS A 231 4.14 -19.18 9.27
N VAL A 232 4.39 -18.26 8.34
CA VAL A 232 3.96 -16.87 8.43
C VAL A 232 2.49 -16.75 8.02
N ALA A 233 1.67 -16.25 8.93
CA ALA A 233 0.25 -15.99 8.69
C ALA A 233 0.00 -14.57 8.16
N LYS A 234 0.80 -13.60 8.61
CA LYS A 234 0.67 -12.19 8.22
C LYS A 234 2.03 -11.51 8.24
N PHE A 235 2.21 -10.59 7.30
CA PHE A 235 3.38 -9.73 7.19
C PHE A 235 2.96 -8.27 7.30
N TYR A 236 3.80 -7.45 7.94
CA TYR A 236 3.60 -6.02 8.09
C TYR A 236 4.92 -5.29 7.88
N ARG A 237 4.86 -4.17 7.19
CA ARG A 237 5.96 -3.24 6.98
C ARG A 237 5.58 -1.90 7.59
N SER A 238 6.45 -1.30 8.41
CA SER A 238 6.27 0.11 8.75
C SER A 238 6.62 0.98 7.55
N TYR A 239 5.75 1.92 7.22
CA TYR A 239 6.00 2.88 6.12
C TYR A 239 6.82 4.05 6.62
N ASP A 240 8.08 3.77 6.96
CA ASP A 240 9.07 4.78 7.27
C ASP A 240 9.88 5.11 6.01
N ARG A 241 10.11 6.38 5.71
CA ARG A 241 10.76 6.92 4.51
C ARG A 241 12.15 6.32 4.25
N GLY A 242 12.19 5.04 3.83
CA GLY A 242 13.40 4.30 3.50
C GLY A 242 14.14 3.66 4.68
N LYS A 243 13.52 3.64 5.89
CA LYS A 243 14.08 3.00 7.09
C LYS A 243 13.05 2.06 7.75
N PRO A 244 12.50 1.08 7.03
CA PRO A 244 11.37 0.32 7.54
C PRO A 244 11.78 -0.72 8.59
N THR A 245 10.85 -0.98 9.51
CA THR A 245 10.86 -2.15 10.39
C THR A 245 9.84 -3.16 9.86
N MET A 246 10.23 -4.41 9.83
CA MET A 246 9.43 -5.53 9.32
C MET A 246 8.91 -6.38 10.47
N TYR A 247 7.70 -6.92 10.29
CA TYR A 247 7.07 -7.79 11.28
C TYR A 247 6.40 -8.98 10.59
N ALA A 248 6.54 -10.16 11.18
CA ALA A 248 5.87 -11.37 10.76
C ALA A 248 5.15 -12.01 11.94
N LEU A 249 3.84 -12.17 11.81
CA LEU A 249 3.04 -12.95 12.76
C LEU A 249 2.93 -14.37 12.21
N LYS A 250 3.44 -15.33 12.98
CA LYS A 250 3.38 -16.74 12.63
C LYS A 250 2.05 -17.39 13.04
N THR A 251 1.75 -18.54 12.46
CA THR A 251 0.51 -19.31 12.72
C THR A 251 0.42 -19.85 14.15
N ASP A 252 1.54 -19.93 14.85
CA ASP A 252 1.63 -20.31 16.26
C ASP A 252 1.43 -19.15 17.24
N GLY A 253 1.11 -17.94 16.73
CA GLY A 253 0.93 -16.73 17.52
C GLY A 253 2.22 -16.06 17.97
N THR A 254 3.39 -16.47 17.47
CA THR A 254 4.65 -15.75 17.74
C THR A 254 4.82 -14.58 16.78
N LEU A 255 5.20 -13.41 17.33
CA LEU A 255 5.54 -12.22 16.55
C LEU A 255 7.06 -12.09 16.42
N TRP A 256 7.54 -11.88 15.20
CA TRP A 256 8.92 -11.72 14.82
C TRP A 256 9.12 -10.36 14.17
N ALA A 257 10.29 -9.70 14.42
CA ALA A 257 10.60 -8.40 13.84
C ALA A 257 12.08 -8.28 13.45
N TRP A 258 12.36 -7.39 12.49
CA TRP A 258 13.71 -7.07 12.00
C TRP A 258 13.70 -5.74 11.22
N GLY A 259 14.88 -5.30 10.76
CA GLY A 259 15.05 -4.06 10.01
C GLY A 259 15.56 -2.91 10.88
N TYR A 260 15.20 -1.68 10.54
CA TYR A 260 15.61 -0.47 11.24
C TYR A 260 15.07 -0.42 12.68
N ASN A 261 15.92 -0.02 13.65
CA ASN A 261 15.60 -0.16 15.07
C ASN A 261 16.06 1.01 15.96
N GLN A 262 16.34 2.17 15.40
CA GLN A 262 16.93 3.29 16.16
C GLN A 262 16.19 3.65 17.45
N TYR A 263 14.85 3.48 17.47
CA TYR A 263 13.99 3.80 18.62
C TYR A 263 13.33 2.57 19.24
N GLY A 264 13.92 1.38 19.05
CA GLY A 264 13.39 0.15 19.58
C GLY A 264 12.16 -0.41 18.86
N ALA A 265 11.95 -0.01 17.60
CA ALA A 265 10.80 -0.47 16.81
C ALA A 265 10.73 -1.99 16.64
N VAL A 266 11.87 -2.67 16.62
CA VAL A 266 11.95 -4.14 16.60
C VAL A 266 11.43 -4.76 17.91
N GLY A 267 11.60 -4.10 19.06
CA GLY A 267 11.12 -4.59 20.35
C GLY A 267 12.01 -5.64 21.02
N ASN A 268 13.27 -5.76 20.61
CA ASN A 268 14.22 -6.77 21.12
C ASN A 268 15.08 -6.28 22.31
N GLY A 269 14.78 -5.11 22.88
CA GLY A 269 15.53 -4.50 24.00
C GLY A 269 16.75 -3.68 23.57
N THR A 270 16.97 -3.49 22.28
CA THR A 270 18.11 -2.73 21.74
C THR A 270 17.66 -1.62 20.78
N THR A 271 18.62 -0.81 20.32
CA THR A 271 18.43 0.20 19.25
C THR A 271 19.22 -0.15 18.00
N GLU A 272 19.89 -1.28 18.00
CA GLU A 272 20.70 -1.72 16.88
C GLU A 272 19.83 -2.31 15.75
N THR A 273 20.19 -2.02 14.51
CA THR A 273 19.56 -2.62 13.32
C THR A 273 19.62 -4.14 13.38
N VAL A 274 18.53 -4.80 13.04
CA VAL A 274 18.38 -6.25 13.09
C VAL A 274 18.22 -6.80 11.68
N SER A 275 19.19 -7.60 11.22
CA SER A 275 19.23 -8.11 9.84
C SER A 275 18.66 -9.51 9.65
N THR A 276 18.10 -10.11 10.71
CA THR A 276 17.41 -11.41 10.65
C THR A 276 16.13 -11.37 11.46
N PRO A 277 15.05 -12.06 11.04
CA PRO A 277 13.85 -12.17 11.85
C PRO A 277 14.17 -12.64 13.26
N THR A 278 13.77 -11.85 14.26
CA THR A 278 14.01 -12.09 15.69
C THR A 278 12.68 -12.14 16.43
N LYS A 279 12.47 -13.16 17.27
CA LYS A 279 11.24 -13.30 18.05
C LYS A 279 11.12 -12.19 19.10
N VAL A 280 9.93 -11.56 19.16
CA VAL A 280 9.65 -10.41 20.03
C VAL A 280 8.60 -10.73 21.08
N LEU A 281 7.50 -11.40 20.71
CA LEU A 281 6.37 -11.62 21.60
C LEU A 281 5.66 -12.96 21.27
N ASP A 282 5.09 -13.59 22.30
CA ASP A 282 4.29 -14.80 22.20
C ASP A 282 2.80 -14.51 22.35
N HIS A 283 1.96 -15.45 21.91
CA HIS A 283 0.51 -15.41 22.06
C HIS A 283 -0.14 -14.16 21.46
N VAL A 284 0.37 -13.68 20.32
CA VAL A 284 -0.17 -12.55 19.60
C VAL A 284 -1.34 -12.98 18.72
N LYS A 285 -2.51 -12.35 18.93
CA LYS A 285 -3.74 -12.55 18.17
C LYS A 285 -3.78 -11.64 16.92
N THR A 286 -3.38 -10.38 17.11
CA THR A 286 -3.29 -9.40 16.04
C THR A 286 -2.23 -8.35 16.36
N PHE A 287 -1.74 -7.69 15.29
CA PHE A 287 -0.65 -6.74 15.38
C PHE A 287 -0.92 -5.57 14.42
N THR A 288 -0.49 -4.37 14.80
CA THR A 288 -0.42 -3.20 13.93
C THR A 288 0.85 -2.41 14.24
N CYS A 289 1.38 -1.73 13.22
CA CYS A 289 2.48 -0.78 13.39
C CYS A 289 2.18 0.50 12.60
N THR A 290 2.74 1.60 13.06
CA THR A 290 2.55 2.90 12.44
C THR A 290 3.88 3.62 12.30
N ALA A 291 4.00 4.43 11.24
CA ALA A 291 5.12 5.33 11.06
C ALA A 291 4.71 6.74 11.52
N CYS A 292 5.22 7.15 12.65
CA CYS A 292 4.90 8.43 13.29
C CYS A 292 5.82 9.54 12.78
N PRO A 293 5.31 10.67 12.29
CA PRO A 293 6.14 11.84 12.01
C PRO A 293 6.74 12.38 13.32
N SER A 294 8.02 12.72 13.31
CA SER A 294 8.64 13.43 14.43
C SER A 294 8.23 14.90 14.41
N ASN A 295 8.23 15.53 15.58
CA ASN A 295 7.90 16.96 15.77
C ASN A 295 8.67 17.87 14.81
N GLY A 296 8.03 18.26 13.68
CA GLY A 296 8.56 19.22 12.71
C GLY A 296 9.71 18.73 11.83
N ALA A 297 10.13 17.47 11.93
CA ALA A 297 11.10 16.86 11.05
C ALA A 297 10.41 16.01 9.96
N PHE A 298 11.09 15.85 8.82
CA PHE A 298 10.62 14.98 7.74
C PHE A 298 10.88 13.49 8.03
N ASP A 299 11.46 13.14 9.18
CA ASP A 299 11.69 11.77 9.60
C ASP A 299 10.43 11.18 10.23
N THR A 300 10.14 9.94 9.93
CA THR A 300 9.08 9.14 10.54
C THR A 300 9.71 8.04 11.38
N TYR A 301 9.06 7.66 12.47
CA TYR A 301 9.54 6.62 13.38
C TYR A 301 8.41 5.65 13.73
N THR A 302 8.77 4.39 13.88
CA THR A 302 7.79 3.33 14.07
C THR A 302 7.43 3.14 15.54
N ASN A 303 6.15 3.07 15.83
CA ASN A 303 5.59 2.44 17.02
C ASN A 303 4.78 1.18 16.65
N ALA A 304 4.64 0.28 17.59
CA ALA A 304 4.09 -1.04 17.38
C ALA A 304 3.13 -1.41 18.49
N PHE A 305 2.04 -2.09 18.12
CA PHE A 305 1.01 -2.55 19.03
C PHE A 305 0.65 -4.01 18.76
N ALA A 306 0.60 -4.82 19.80
CA ALA A 306 0.19 -6.22 19.74
C ALA A 306 -0.96 -6.49 20.70
N LEU A 307 -2.05 -7.04 20.20
CA LEU A 307 -3.12 -7.60 21.02
C LEU A 307 -2.86 -9.09 21.17
N ARG A 308 -2.76 -9.55 22.44
CA ARG A 308 -2.53 -10.94 22.75
C ARG A 308 -3.83 -11.73 22.87
N GLU A 309 -3.71 -13.06 22.93
CA GLU A 309 -4.83 -14.00 23.08
C GLU A 309 -5.58 -13.83 24.42
N ASP A 310 -4.91 -13.28 25.46
CA ASP A 310 -5.51 -12.93 26.76
C ASP A 310 -6.18 -11.55 26.74
N ASP A 311 -6.33 -10.93 25.55
CA ASP A 311 -6.90 -9.61 25.30
C ASP A 311 -6.15 -8.45 25.98
N SER A 312 -4.90 -8.67 26.36
CA SER A 312 -3.99 -7.60 26.79
C SER A 312 -3.35 -6.91 25.58
N LEU A 313 -3.32 -5.57 25.58
CA LEU A 313 -2.66 -4.73 24.59
C LEU A 313 -1.24 -4.39 25.04
N TRP A 314 -0.27 -4.59 24.17
CA TRP A 314 1.15 -4.31 24.36
C TRP A 314 1.65 -3.32 23.34
N ALA A 315 2.59 -2.43 23.72
CA ALA A 315 3.16 -1.41 22.84
C ALA A 315 4.67 -1.25 23.04
N TRP A 316 5.38 -0.81 21.99
CA TRP A 316 6.81 -0.48 22.00
C TRP A 316 7.19 0.39 20.81
N GLY A 317 8.45 0.87 20.78
CA GLY A 317 9.00 1.73 19.74
C GLY A 317 8.99 3.19 20.13
N TYR A 318 8.85 4.09 19.16
CA TYR A 318 8.89 5.53 19.32
C TYR A 318 7.73 6.11 20.13
N ASN A 319 7.98 7.13 21.01
CA ASN A 319 6.99 7.57 21.99
C ASN A 319 7.05 9.04 22.41
N ASP A 320 7.60 9.95 21.61
CA ASP A 320 7.84 11.35 22.04
C ASP A 320 6.56 12.18 22.38
N GLU A 321 5.41 11.79 21.86
CA GLU A 321 4.10 12.40 22.15
C GLU A 321 3.21 11.52 23.04
N GLY A 322 3.77 10.50 23.71
CA GLY A 322 3.01 9.56 24.54
C GLY A 322 2.17 8.56 23.73
N ASN A 323 2.53 8.32 22.49
CA ASN A 323 1.78 7.52 21.51
C ASN A 323 1.59 6.07 21.97
N LEU A 324 2.49 5.56 22.83
CA LEU A 324 2.42 4.21 23.36
C LEU A 324 1.42 4.06 24.51
N GLY A 325 1.04 5.17 25.19
CA GLY A 325 0.10 5.11 26.32
C GLY A 325 0.65 4.50 27.61
N ASN A 326 1.97 4.45 27.78
CA ASN A 326 2.64 3.84 28.93
C ASN A 326 2.93 4.82 30.09
N GLY A 327 2.44 6.06 29.99
CA GLY A 327 2.62 7.12 30.98
C GLY A 327 3.90 7.93 30.84
N THR A 328 4.67 7.71 29.79
CA THR A 328 5.92 8.44 29.50
C THR A 328 5.95 8.96 28.08
N THR A 329 6.99 9.76 27.75
CA THR A 329 7.32 10.15 26.39
C THR A 329 8.63 9.52 25.91
N GLU A 330 9.18 8.58 26.67
CA GLU A 330 10.40 7.87 26.33
C GLU A 330 10.11 6.68 25.42
N SER A 331 10.92 6.49 24.39
CA SER A 331 10.83 5.31 23.51
C SER A 331 11.02 4.01 24.29
N VAL A 332 10.27 2.98 23.92
CA VAL A 332 10.25 1.70 24.64
C VAL A 332 10.88 0.61 23.77
N LEU A 333 11.96 0.01 24.26
CA LEU A 333 12.79 -0.92 23.48
C LEU A 333 12.27 -2.38 23.52
N SER A 334 11.33 -2.69 24.40
CA SER A 334 10.72 -4.02 24.52
C SER A 334 9.23 -3.89 24.76
N PRO A 335 8.40 -4.85 24.34
CA PRO A 335 6.95 -4.77 24.56
C PRO A 335 6.59 -4.55 26.02
N VAL A 336 5.73 -3.54 26.29
CA VAL A 336 5.15 -3.26 27.61
C VAL A 336 3.63 -3.30 27.52
N LYS A 337 2.99 -3.82 28.56
CA LYS A 337 1.54 -3.91 28.63
C LYS A 337 0.92 -2.53 28.90
N ILE A 338 -0.09 -2.15 28.12
CA ILE A 338 -0.77 -0.85 28.17
C ILE A 338 -2.19 -0.96 28.72
N LEU A 339 -2.96 -1.94 28.27
CA LEU A 339 -4.39 -2.05 28.59
C LEU A 339 -4.83 -3.51 28.65
N ASP A 340 -5.87 -3.80 29.45
CA ASP A 340 -6.53 -5.10 29.51
C ASP A 340 -7.93 -5.05 28.90
N ASP A 341 -8.47 -6.23 28.59
CA ASP A 341 -9.81 -6.44 28.05
C ASP A 341 -10.04 -5.73 26.71
N VAL A 342 -9.02 -5.64 25.86
CA VAL A 342 -9.10 -5.00 24.56
C VAL A 342 -9.71 -5.95 23.53
N ALA A 343 -10.72 -5.49 22.82
CA ALA A 343 -11.33 -6.18 21.68
C ALA A 343 -10.64 -5.82 20.38
N GLU A 344 -10.29 -4.52 20.20
CA GLU A 344 -9.76 -3.98 18.95
C GLU A 344 -8.80 -2.82 19.24
N ILE A 345 -7.77 -2.68 18.41
CA ILE A 345 -6.83 -1.56 18.41
C ILE A 345 -6.86 -0.90 17.03
N GLU A 346 -7.01 0.41 17.04
CA GLU A 346 -6.93 1.26 15.87
C GLU A 346 -5.89 2.36 16.10
N THR A 347 -5.14 2.66 15.06
CA THR A 347 -4.13 3.72 15.09
C THR A 347 -4.39 4.69 13.95
N ASP A 348 -4.63 5.96 14.27
CA ASP A 348 -4.79 7.01 13.28
C ASP A 348 -3.44 7.68 13.04
N VAL A 349 -2.88 7.43 11.88
CA VAL A 349 -1.61 8.01 11.45
C VAL A 349 -1.84 8.87 10.22
N ASN A 350 -1.81 10.14 10.40
CA ASN A 350 -1.63 11.10 9.32
C ASN A 350 -0.36 11.92 9.55
N MET A 351 0.05 12.72 8.56
CA MET A 351 1.29 13.52 8.62
C MET A 351 1.38 14.49 9.82
N TYR A 352 0.33 14.58 10.65
CA TYR A 352 0.23 15.60 11.71
C TYR A 352 -0.23 15.03 13.06
N THR A 353 -0.67 13.78 13.14
CA THR A 353 -1.27 13.22 14.35
C THR A 353 -0.83 11.79 14.58
N ASN A 354 -0.48 11.48 15.83
CA ASN A 354 -0.12 10.16 16.32
C ASN A 354 -1.09 9.77 17.43
N LEU A 355 -2.27 9.32 17.04
CA LEU A 355 -3.33 8.91 17.94
C LEU A 355 -3.45 7.40 17.96
N SER A 356 -3.70 6.88 19.13
CA SER A 356 -4.02 5.48 19.34
C SER A 356 -5.37 5.34 20.03
N PHE A 357 -6.20 4.42 19.54
CA PHE A 357 -7.51 4.12 20.08
C PHE A 357 -7.66 2.63 20.31
N ALA A 358 -8.36 2.26 21.38
CA ALA A 358 -8.73 0.89 21.65
C ALA A 358 -10.22 0.79 22.00
N ILE A 359 -10.91 -0.20 21.47
CA ILE A 359 -12.24 -0.58 21.92
C ILE A 359 -12.08 -1.77 22.86
N LYS A 360 -12.61 -1.62 24.07
CA LYS A 360 -12.62 -2.71 25.05
C LYS A 360 -13.81 -3.65 24.82
N LYS A 361 -13.76 -4.84 25.40
CA LYS A 361 -14.84 -5.86 25.30
C LYS A 361 -16.19 -5.38 25.84
N ASP A 362 -16.20 -4.40 26.73
CA ASP A 362 -17.41 -3.77 27.26
C ASP A 362 -18.00 -2.70 26.32
N GLY A 363 -17.40 -2.50 25.12
CA GLY A 363 -17.81 -1.48 24.17
C GLY A 363 -17.30 -0.08 24.47
N SER A 364 -16.47 0.12 25.49
CA SER A 364 -15.90 1.43 25.77
C SER A 364 -14.73 1.75 24.83
N LEU A 365 -14.70 2.99 24.30
CA LEU A 365 -13.62 3.55 23.49
C LEU A 365 -12.62 4.26 24.39
N TRP A 366 -11.35 3.94 24.22
CA TRP A 366 -10.21 4.54 24.91
C TRP A 366 -9.25 5.15 23.89
N GLY A 367 -8.61 6.30 24.26
CA GLY A 367 -7.66 6.97 23.40
C GLY A 367 -6.49 7.58 24.16
N TRP A 368 -5.34 7.73 23.49
CA TRP A 368 -4.12 8.33 24.02
C TRP A 368 -3.21 8.85 22.90
N GLY A 369 -2.12 9.55 23.29
CA GLY A 369 -1.13 10.12 22.40
C GLY A 369 -1.35 11.60 22.13
N TYR A 370 -1.08 12.04 20.90
CA TYR A 370 -1.14 13.44 20.48
C TYR A 370 -2.53 14.04 20.67
N ASN A 371 -2.60 15.26 21.27
CA ASN A 371 -3.89 15.89 21.61
C ASN A 371 -3.89 17.42 21.42
N ARG A 372 -2.94 18.00 20.67
CA ARG A 372 -2.79 19.45 20.52
C ARG A 372 -4.02 20.17 19.97
N PHE A 373 -4.94 19.46 19.33
CA PHE A 373 -6.22 19.99 18.81
C PHE A 373 -7.43 19.56 19.64
N GLY A 374 -7.22 18.92 20.81
CA GLY A 374 -8.31 18.42 21.65
C GLY A 374 -9.03 17.19 21.10
N GLN A 375 -8.37 16.38 20.25
CA GLN A 375 -8.97 15.25 19.53
C GLN A 375 -9.44 14.14 20.49
N LEU A 376 -8.83 14.06 21.66
CA LEU A 376 -9.16 13.06 22.68
C LEU A 376 -10.26 13.51 23.67
N CYS A 377 -10.88 14.67 23.43
CA CYS A 377 -12.02 15.19 24.22
C CYS A 377 -11.75 15.28 25.73
N THR A 378 -10.50 15.46 26.15
CA THR A 378 -10.07 15.54 27.56
C THR A 378 -10.30 16.92 28.20
N GLY A 379 -10.82 17.90 27.42
CA GLY A 379 -11.03 19.28 27.86
C GLY A 379 -9.78 20.16 27.83
N ASN A 380 -8.64 19.66 27.36
CA ASN A 380 -7.41 20.39 27.16
C ASN A 380 -6.70 19.92 25.88
N SER A 381 -5.54 20.50 25.59
CA SER A 381 -4.71 20.21 24.42
C SER A 381 -3.36 19.56 24.75
N GLU A 382 -3.22 19.05 25.96
CA GLU A 382 -1.99 18.35 26.38
C GLU A 382 -1.99 16.91 25.86
N PRO A 383 -0.81 16.36 25.52
CA PRO A 383 -0.67 14.94 25.15
C PRO A 383 -1.23 14.03 26.27
N VAL A 384 -1.90 12.96 25.86
CA VAL A 384 -2.50 12.00 26.79
C VAL A 384 -1.60 10.79 26.90
N LEU A 385 -0.88 10.67 28.02
CA LEU A 385 0.18 9.67 28.18
C LEU A 385 -0.33 8.29 28.63
N PHE A 386 -1.56 8.20 29.12
CA PHE A 386 -2.23 6.94 29.50
C PHE A 386 -3.56 6.82 28.75
N PRO A 387 -4.02 5.60 28.43
CA PRO A 387 -5.35 5.43 27.88
C PRO A 387 -6.43 6.09 28.76
N VAL A 388 -7.23 6.97 28.18
CA VAL A 388 -8.39 7.60 28.82
C VAL A 388 -9.67 7.17 28.10
N LYS A 389 -10.73 6.96 28.88
CA LYS A 389 -12.03 6.60 28.32
C LYS A 389 -12.66 7.81 27.63
N ILE A 390 -13.08 7.62 26.39
CA ILE A 390 -13.67 8.67 25.54
C ILE A 390 -15.18 8.51 25.43
N ALA A 391 -15.66 7.27 25.21
CA ALA A 391 -17.07 6.99 25.01
C ALA A 391 -17.44 5.59 25.49
N ASP A 392 -18.75 5.34 25.63
CA ASP A 392 -19.38 4.04 25.90
C ASP A 392 -20.16 3.58 24.65
N ASP A 393 -20.44 2.28 24.60
CA ASP A 393 -21.31 1.65 23.59
C ASP A 393 -20.85 1.83 22.14
N VAL A 394 -19.55 1.92 21.90
CA VAL A 394 -18.94 2.05 20.57
C VAL A 394 -18.85 0.67 19.92
N LYS A 395 -19.46 0.51 18.74
CA LYS A 395 -19.41 -0.74 17.95
C LYS A 395 -18.28 -0.75 16.93
N GLU A 396 -17.98 0.40 16.39
CA GLU A 396 -16.97 0.59 15.34
C GLU A 396 -16.44 2.02 15.40
N TYR A 397 -15.15 2.18 15.20
CA TYR A 397 -14.50 3.47 15.07
C TYR A 397 -13.94 3.61 13.66
N CYS A 398 -14.36 4.63 12.94
CA CYS A 398 -13.83 4.96 11.63
C CYS A 398 -12.96 6.22 11.73
N PRO A 399 -11.64 6.11 11.71
CA PRO A 399 -10.77 7.29 11.66
C PRO A 399 -10.98 8.00 10.32
N PHE A 400 -11.38 9.26 10.37
CA PHE A 400 -11.58 10.08 9.18
C PHE A 400 -10.33 10.96 8.96
N TYR A 401 -9.73 10.86 7.79
CA TYR A 401 -8.63 11.75 7.40
C TYR A 401 -9.04 13.22 7.58
N GLY A 402 -8.50 13.86 8.63
CA GLY A 402 -8.61 15.29 8.85
C GLY A 402 -9.91 15.80 9.52
N SER A 403 -10.72 14.97 10.13
CA SER A 403 -11.96 15.38 10.80
C SER A 403 -12.06 14.81 12.22
N ILE A 404 -12.70 15.59 13.11
CA ILE A 404 -13.11 15.14 14.44
C ILE A 404 -13.95 13.85 14.31
N PRO A 405 -13.74 12.83 15.14
CA PRO A 405 -14.54 11.60 15.11
C PRO A 405 -16.03 11.93 15.15
N LYS A 406 -16.78 11.45 14.17
CA LYS A 406 -18.24 11.43 14.29
C LYS A 406 -18.61 10.15 14.98
N PHE A 407 -19.02 10.25 16.23
CA PHE A 407 -19.67 9.16 16.94
C PHE A 407 -20.99 8.84 16.23
N VAL A 408 -21.21 7.59 15.86
CA VAL A 408 -22.44 7.07 15.30
C VAL A 408 -23.16 6.25 16.33
#